data_f827ec79c483877faac1c8f5e3c9133a
#
_entry.id   f827ec79c483877faac1c8f5e3c9133a
#
_cell.length_a   1.000
_cell.length_b   1.000
_cell.length_c   1.000
_cell.angle_alpha   90.00
_cell.angle_beta   90.00
_cell.angle_gamma   90.00
#
_symmetry.space_group_name_H-M   'P 1'
#
loop_
_entity.id
_entity.type
_entity.pdbx_description
1 polymer ?
#
loop_
_entity_poly.entity_id
_entity_poly.type
_entity_poly.pdbx_seq_one_letter_code
_entity_poly.pdbx_strand_id
1 'polypeptide(L)'
;MTSADRPEGHGEGTIPPGELRAGTRAGIRAAEELPELPFFVYGTLRPGEVNHDLFLRGRTAAEEPARLPDAALYEGPGYPYAVDRPGSAVAGELITPAPGAYGELLVALDLLEEYEGPGSPGNIYDRTAREALLPDGTPVRAWVYLAATPLARRLARSGRQIPGGDWLRR
;
A
#
# COMPACT_ATOMS: atom_id res chain seq x y z
N MET A 1 68.15 37.48 -12.90
CA MET A 1 67.59 38.79 -12.48
C MET A 1 66.06 38.71 -12.55
N THR A 2 65.50 38.89 -11.43
CA THR A 2 64.21 39.51 -11.09
C THR A 2 62.98 38.70 -11.45
N SER A 3 62.42 38.07 -10.54
CA SER A 3 61.56 38.52 -9.41
C SER A 3 60.08 38.50 -9.79
N ALA A 4 59.36 37.66 -9.04
CA ALA A 4 58.05 37.85 -8.42
C ALA A 4 56.88 38.15 -9.36
N ASP A 5 55.79 37.48 -9.29
CA ASP A 5 54.78 37.66 -8.25
C ASP A 5 53.68 36.59 -8.33
N ARG A 6 53.29 36.11 -7.22
CA ARG A 6 52.02 35.39 -7.00
C ARG A 6 50.89 36.42 -6.84
N PRO A 7 49.62 36.09 -7.10
CA PRO A 7 48.76 35.98 -5.95
C PRO A 7 47.86 34.75 -5.93
N GLU A 8 47.72 34.32 -4.71
CA GLU A 8 46.74 33.37 -4.21
C GLU A 8 45.31 33.91 -4.39
N GLY A 9 44.41 33.01 -4.66
CA GLY A 9 42.99 33.27 -4.59
C GLY A 9 42.26 32.00 -4.18
N HIS A 10 42.26 31.73 -2.91
CA HIS A 10 41.36 30.76 -2.28
C HIS A 10 39.91 31.29 -2.43
N GLY A 11 39.13 30.62 -3.21
CA GLY A 11 37.68 30.75 -3.19
C GLY A 11 37.08 29.53 -2.50
N GLU A 12 37.09 29.53 -1.19
CA GLU A 12 36.23 28.65 -0.41
C GLU A 12 34.79 29.04 -0.67
N GLY A 13 34.15 28.29 -1.55
CA GLY A 13 32.71 28.35 -1.70
C GLY A 13 32.02 27.68 -0.51
N THR A 14 31.82 28.46 0.54
CA THR A 14 30.99 28.07 1.67
C THR A 14 29.56 27.94 1.16
N ILE A 15 29.06 26.70 1.08
CA ILE A 15 27.65 26.42 0.87
C ILE A 15 26.89 26.90 2.10
N PRO A 16 25.95 27.85 1.98
CA PRO A 16 25.20 28.33 3.14
C PRO A 16 24.35 27.21 3.73
N PRO A 17 24.29 27.09 5.09
CA PRO A 17 23.62 25.97 5.78
C PRO A 17 22.09 26.03 5.74
N GLY A 18 21.50 26.74 4.79
CA GLY A 18 20.05 26.93 4.71
C GLY A 18 19.28 26.00 3.74
N GLU A 19 19.96 25.42 2.74
CA GLU A 19 19.25 24.68 1.69
C GLU A 19 19.02 23.18 1.99
N LEU A 20 19.75 22.60 2.92
CA LEU A 20 19.57 21.20 3.31
C LEU A 20 18.35 20.94 4.23
N ARG A 21 17.72 22.00 4.76
CA ARG A 21 16.59 21.87 5.70
C ARG A 21 15.21 21.87 5.05
N ALA A 22 15.06 22.40 3.84
CA ALA A 22 13.77 22.51 3.18
C ALA A 22 13.30 21.18 2.58
N GLY A 23 14.19 20.37 2.02
CA GLY A 23 13.87 19.07 1.45
C GLY A 23 13.42 18.03 2.48
N THR A 24 14.03 18.05 3.68
CA THR A 24 13.71 17.11 4.75
C THR A 24 12.36 17.42 5.40
N ARG A 25 12.01 18.69 5.57
CA ARG A 25 10.71 19.09 6.14
C ARG A 25 9.53 18.83 5.17
N ALA A 26 9.71 19.02 3.88
CA ALA A 26 8.68 18.72 2.89
C ALA A 26 8.45 17.20 2.76
N GLY A 27 9.50 16.39 2.82
CA GLY A 27 9.40 14.93 2.82
C GLY A 27 8.72 14.37 4.08
N ILE A 28 9.00 14.94 5.25
CA ILE A 28 8.37 14.55 6.53
C ILE A 28 6.89 14.96 6.53
N ARG A 29 6.53 16.16 6.05
CA ARG A 29 5.14 16.60 5.95
C ARG A 29 4.32 15.74 4.98
N ALA A 30 4.88 15.33 3.84
CA ALA A 30 4.19 14.44 2.90
C ALA A 30 3.93 13.05 3.51
N ALA A 31 4.81 12.53 4.37
CA ALA A 31 4.61 11.28 5.10
C ALA A 31 3.56 11.40 6.22
N GLU A 32 3.46 12.59 6.85
CA GLU A 32 2.47 12.88 7.91
C GLU A 32 1.06 13.17 7.37
N GLU A 33 0.92 13.49 6.07
CA GLU A 33 -0.35 13.85 5.43
C GLU A 33 -1.10 12.66 4.80
N LEU A 34 -0.58 11.42 4.89
CA LEU A 34 -1.32 10.25 4.44
C LEU A 34 -2.53 10.01 5.35
N PRO A 35 -3.75 9.89 4.78
CA PRO A 35 -4.93 9.63 5.60
C PRO A 35 -4.84 8.27 6.27
N GLU A 36 -5.27 8.18 7.53
CA GLU A 36 -5.41 6.93 8.27
C GLU A 36 -6.67 6.17 7.84
N LEU A 37 -6.64 5.63 6.61
CA LEU A 37 -7.75 4.84 6.09
C LEU A 37 -7.75 3.43 6.69
N PRO A 38 -8.91 2.80 6.88
CA PRO A 38 -8.97 1.37 7.14
C PRO A 38 -8.40 0.57 5.97
N PHE A 39 -8.14 -0.71 6.19
CA PHE A 39 -7.66 -1.63 5.16
C PHE A 39 -8.79 -2.55 4.70
N PHE A 40 -8.97 -2.70 3.40
CA PHE A 40 -9.81 -3.76 2.86
C PHE A 40 -8.95 -4.99 2.56
N VAL A 41 -9.22 -6.09 3.25
CA VAL A 41 -8.50 -7.35 3.10
C VAL A 41 -9.40 -8.41 2.46
N TYR A 42 -8.84 -9.19 1.55
CA TYR A 42 -9.62 -10.13 0.73
C TYR A 42 -9.01 -11.53 0.61
N GLY A 43 -7.85 -11.74 1.22
CA GLY A 43 -7.11 -13.01 1.12
C GLY A 43 -6.66 -13.54 2.48
N THR A 44 -5.37 -13.79 2.62
CA THR A 44 -4.79 -14.43 3.83
C THR A 44 -4.79 -13.55 5.08
N LEU A 45 -5.14 -12.27 4.96
CA LEU A 45 -5.37 -11.37 6.09
C LEU A 45 -6.81 -11.40 6.63
N ARG A 46 -7.71 -12.13 5.98
CA ARG A 46 -9.10 -12.26 6.46
C ARG A 46 -9.17 -13.04 7.77
N PRO A 47 -10.15 -12.73 8.66
CA PRO A 47 -10.35 -13.48 9.90
C PRO A 47 -10.39 -14.99 9.68
N GLY A 48 -9.62 -15.73 10.48
CA GLY A 48 -9.46 -17.17 10.36
C GLY A 48 -8.32 -17.63 9.46
N GLU A 49 -7.69 -16.74 8.73
CA GLU A 49 -6.53 -17.02 7.89
C GLU A 49 -5.21 -16.79 8.65
N VAL A 50 -4.12 -17.41 8.17
CA VAL A 50 -2.82 -17.41 8.88
C VAL A 50 -2.25 -16.00 9.07
N ASN A 51 -2.35 -15.12 8.10
CA ASN A 51 -1.79 -13.78 8.20
C ASN A 51 -2.64 -12.85 9.07
N HIS A 52 -3.93 -13.12 9.22
CA HIS A 52 -4.75 -12.41 10.21
C HIS A 52 -4.20 -12.63 11.62
N ASP A 53 -3.92 -13.88 12.01
CA ASP A 53 -3.39 -14.18 13.32
C ASP A 53 -2.00 -13.58 13.55
N LEU A 54 -1.15 -13.53 12.51
CA LEU A 54 0.20 -13.00 12.60
C LEU A 54 0.27 -11.46 12.65
N PHE A 55 -0.59 -10.77 11.91
CA PHE A 55 -0.48 -9.33 11.71
C PHE A 55 -1.60 -8.52 12.34
N LEU A 56 -2.85 -9.02 12.36
CA LEU A 56 -4.02 -8.24 12.74
C LEU A 56 -4.57 -8.57 14.11
N ARG A 57 -4.43 -9.80 14.57
CA ARG A 57 -5.00 -10.25 15.85
C ARG A 57 -4.53 -9.39 17.01
N GLY A 58 -5.48 -8.80 17.75
CA GLY A 58 -5.20 -7.92 18.88
C GLY A 58 -4.76 -6.50 18.50
N ARG A 59 -4.77 -6.15 17.22
CA ARG A 59 -4.36 -4.83 16.71
C ARG A 59 -5.48 -4.08 16.00
N THR A 60 -6.69 -4.62 16.02
CA THR A 60 -7.84 -4.05 15.33
C THR A 60 -8.90 -3.56 16.32
N ALA A 61 -9.54 -2.44 15.99
CA ALA A 61 -10.69 -1.92 16.71
C ALA A 61 -12.00 -2.47 16.13
N ALA A 62 -12.03 -2.73 14.82
CA ALA A 62 -13.19 -3.30 14.13
C ALA A 62 -12.75 -4.12 12.92
N GLU A 63 -13.51 -5.17 12.63
CA GLU A 63 -13.39 -6.01 11.45
C GLU A 63 -14.80 -6.25 10.91
N GLU A 64 -15.12 -5.64 9.77
CA GLU A 64 -16.48 -5.62 9.23
C GLU A 64 -16.52 -6.24 7.84
N PRO A 65 -17.48 -7.14 7.55
CA PRO A 65 -17.68 -7.64 6.18
C PRO A 65 -17.89 -6.48 5.21
N ALA A 66 -17.27 -6.59 4.04
CA ALA A 66 -17.41 -5.58 3.00
C ALA A 66 -17.19 -6.21 1.62
N ARG A 67 -17.50 -5.47 0.57
CA ARG A 67 -17.24 -5.85 -0.81
C ARG A 67 -16.49 -4.73 -1.53
N LEU A 68 -15.53 -5.11 -2.35
CA LEU A 68 -14.84 -4.19 -3.24
C LEU A 68 -15.49 -4.31 -4.64
N PRO A 69 -16.23 -3.28 -5.10
CA PRO A 69 -16.81 -3.29 -6.44
C PRO A 69 -15.74 -3.10 -7.51
N ASP A 70 -16.05 -3.52 -8.73
CA ASP A 70 -15.20 -3.39 -9.90
C ASP A 70 -13.80 -3.99 -9.76
N ALA A 71 -13.73 -5.12 -9.06
CA ALA A 71 -12.52 -5.91 -8.87
C ALA A 71 -12.83 -7.41 -9.00
N ALA A 72 -11.85 -8.20 -9.40
CA ALA A 72 -11.90 -9.66 -9.46
C ALA A 72 -10.69 -10.27 -8.77
N LEU A 73 -10.86 -11.48 -8.22
CA LEU A 73 -9.79 -12.27 -7.65
C LEU A 73 -9.23 -13.27 -8.65
N TYR A 74 -7.90 -13.41 -8.60
CA TYR A 74 -7.17 -14.42 -9.36
C TYR A 74 -6.35 -15.29 -8.42
N GLU A 75 -6.22 -16.57 -8.76
CA GLU A 75 -5.39 -17.50 -8.00
C GLU A 75 -3.90 -17.13 -8.09
N GLY A 76 -3.22 -17.15 -6.95
CA GLY A 76 -1.79 -17.07 -6.81
C GLY A 76 -1.23 -18.26 -6.04
N PRO A 77 0.06 -18.26 -5.68
CA PRO A 77 0.71 -19.39 -5.00
C PRO A 77 0.40 -19.37 -3.50
N GLY A 78 -0.80 -19.82 -3.12
CA GLY A 78 -1.27 -19.87 -1.73
C GLY A 78 -1.94 -18.59 -1.22
N TYR A 79 -2.11 -17.59 -2.09
CA TYR A 79 -2.80 -16.32 -1.80
C TYR A 79 -3.38 -15.74 -3.11
N PRO A 80 -4.42 -14.91 -3.03
CA PRO A 80 -5.05 -14.34 -4.22
C PRO A 80 -4.41 -13.01 -4.62
N TYR A 81 -4.67 -12.64 -5.87
CA TYR A 81 -4.46 -11.29 -6.39
C TYR A 81 -5.78 -10.64 -6.74
N ALA A 82 -6.00 -9.40 -6.32
CA ALA A 82 -7.12 -8.59 -6.80
C ALA A 82 -6.69 -7.69 -7.95
N VAL A 83 -7.53 -7.60 -8.96
CA VAL A 83 -7.30 -6.82 -10.17
C VAL A 83 -8.56 -6.00 -10.47
N ASP A 84 -8.41 -4.76 -10.91
CA ASP A 84 -9.54 -3.95 -11.36
C ASP A 84 -10.27 -4.68 -12.52
N ARG A 85 -11.57 -4.87 -12.34
CA ARG A 85 -12.43 -5.50 -13.35
C ARG A 85 -13.86 -4.98 -13.24
N PRO A 86 -14.31 -4.11 -14.15
CA PRO A 86 -15.67 -3.57 -14.14
C PRO A 86 -16.74 -4.66 -14.10
N GLY A 87 -17.75 -4.49 -13.28
CA GLY A 87 -18.87 -5.39 -13.14
C GLY A 87 -18.67 -6.63 -12.26
N SER A 88 -17.45 -6.85 -11.76
CA SER A 88 -17.13 -7.87 -10.76
C SER A 88 -17.06 -7.25 -9.36
N ALA A 89 -17.07 -8.10 -8.32
CA ALA A 89 -16.86 -7.65 -6.95
C ALA A 89 -16.09 -8.70 -6.13
N VAL A 90 -15.32 -8.23 -5.15
CA VAL A 90 -14.51 -9.05 -4.28
C VAL A 90 -15.06 -8.98 -2.86
N ALA A 91 -15.27 -10.13 -2.24
CA ALA A 91 -15.65 -10.23 -0.83
C ALA A 91 -14.43 -10.11 0.08
N GLY A 92 -14.58 -9.42 1.19
CA GLY A 92 -13.52 -9.23 2.17
C GLY A 92 -14.01 -8.60 3.45
N GLU A 93 -13.10 -8.02 4.20
CA GLU A 93 -13.39 -7.28 5.42
C GLU A 93 -12.69 -5.92 5.41
N LEU A 94 -13.35 -4.93 6.00
CA LEU A 94 -12.76 -3.66 6.39
C LEU A 94 -12.14 -3.80 7.77
N ILE A 95 -10.86 -3.53 7.85
CA ILE A 95 -10.07 -3.60 9.07
C ILE A 95 -9.78 -2.19 9.55
N THR A 96 -10.32 -1.84 10.71
CA THR A 96 -9.98 -0.58 11.38
C THR A 96 -8.91 -0.87 12.43
N PRO A 97 -7.70 -0.32 12.30
CA PRO A 97 -6.65 -0.50 13.30
C PRO A 97 -7.07 0.02 14.68
N ALA A 98 -6.57 -0.61 15.73
CA ALA A 98 -6.73 -0.13 17.09
C ALA A 98 -6.01 1.22 17.27
N PRO A 99 -6.47 2.07 18.21
CA PRO A 99 -5.80 3.32 18.54
C PRO A 99 -4.31 3.09 18.84
N GLY A 100 -3.44 3.87 18.19
CA GLY A 100 -1.98 3.77 18.33
C GLY A 100 -1.31 2.66 17.52
N ALA A 101 -2.05 1.76 16.87
CA ALA A 101 -1.49 0.65 16.10
C ALA A 101 -1.31 0.97 14.60
N TYR A 102 -1.85 2.08 14.11
CA TYR A 102 -1.94 2.35 12.68
C TYR A 102 -0.58 2.37 11.97
N GLY A 103 0.37 3.14 12.48
CA GLY A 103 1.67 3.31 11.83
C GLY A 103 2.48 2.01 11.71
N GLU A 104 2.53 1.22 12.79
CA GLU A 104 3.22 -0.07 12.79
C GLU A 104 2.52 -1.07 11.85
N LEU A 105 1.19 -1.08 11.84
CA LEU A 105 0.42 -1.96 11.00
C LEU A 105 0.59 -1.62 9.52
N LEU A 106 0.57 -0.34 9.16
CA LEU A 106 0.81 0.12 7.80
C LEU A 106 2.16 -0.36 7.27
N VAL A 107 3.22 -0.19 8.05
CA VAL A 107 4.57 -0.66 7.69
C VAL A 107 4.61 -2.17 7.55
N ALA A 108 4.01 -2.90 8.47
CA ALA A 108 3.99 -4.36 8.46
C ALA A 108 3.24 -4.92 7.23
N LEU A 109 2.11 -4.32 6.87
CA LEU A 109 1.33 -4.73 5.70
C LEU A 109 2.03 -4.36 4.39
N ASP A 110 2.63 -3.19 4.29
CA ASP A 110 3.42 -2.80 3.11
C ASP A 110 4.58 -3.78 2.88
N LEU A 111 5.26 -4.21 3.93
CA LEU A 111 6.32 -5.22 3.84
C LEU A 111 5.79 -6.60 3.42
N LEU A 112 4.68 -7.04 4.01
CA LEU A 112 4.05 -8.33 3.68
C LEU A 112 3.63 -8.38 2.21
N GLU A 113 3.08 -7.29 1.70
CA GLU A 113 2.57 -7.19 0.33
C GLU A 113 3.63 -6.75 -0.69
N GLU A 114 4.89 -6.66 -0.26
CA GLU A 114 6.02 -6.26 -1.11
C GLU A 114 5.74 -4.94 -1.87
N TYR A 115 5.23 -3.95 -1.12
CA TYR A 115 4.98 -2.60 -1.60
C TYR A 115 6.05 -1.65 -1.07
N GLU A 116 6.83 -1.07 -1.97
CA GLU A 116 7.94 -0.18 -1.65
C GLU A 116 7.60 1.31 -1.79
N GLY A 117 6.42 1.61 -2.33
CA GLY A 117 5.97 2.97 -2.58
C GLY A 117 5.35 3.14 -3.97
N PRO A 118 4.72 4.30 -4.23
CA PRO A 118 4.04 4.54 -5.50
C PRO A 118 4.97 4.41 -6.69
N GLY A 119 4.59 3.56 -7.67
CA GLY A 119 5.31 3.40 -8.93
C GLY A 119 6.64 2.67 -8.84
N SER A 120 7.00 2.06 -7.70
CA SER A 120 8.20 1.26 -7.60
C SER A 120 8.13 0.04 -8.54
N PRO A 121 9.16 -0.22 -9.35
CA PRO A 121 9.19 -1.36 -10.27
C PRO A 121 9.27 -2.70 -9.54
N GLY A 122 9.66 -2.71 -8.27
CA GLY A 122 9.71 -3.91 -7.42
C GLY A 122 8.38 -4.33 -6.82
N ASN A 123 7.33 -3.50 -6.93
CA ASN A 123 6.04 -3.80 -6.34
C ASN A 123 5.39 -5.05 -6.94
N ILE A 124 4.98 -5.98 -6.09
CA ILE A 124 4.07 -7.08 -6.44
C ILE A 124 2.63 -6.61 -6.33
N TYR A 125 2.31 -5.90 -5.26
CA TYR A 125 1.05 -5.20 -5.07
C TYR A 125 1.28 -3.69 -5.02
N ASP A 126 0.30 -2.94 -5.49
CA ASP A 126 0.21 -1.49 -5.28
C ASP A 126 -0.84 -1.20 -4.20
N ARG A 127 -0.47 -0.42 -3.17
CA ARG A 127 -1.41 0.07 -2.17
C ARG A 127 -2.17 1.26 -2.75
N THR A 128 -3.47 1.08 -2.93
CA THR A 128 -4.34 2.05 -3.61
C THR A 128 -5.57 2.33 -2.76
N ALA A 129 -6.02 3.58 -2.71
CA ALA A 129 -7.28 3.92 -2.06
C ALA A 129 -8.46 3.57 -3.00
N ARG A 130 -9.44 2.83 -2.47
CA ARG A 130 -10.68 2.45 -3.16
C ARG A 130 -11.86 2.58 -2.20
N GLU A 131 -13.06 2.65 -2.74
CA GLU A 131 -14.29 2.57 -1.95
C GLU A 131 -14.73 1.12 -1.85
N ALA A 132 -14.79 0.60 -0.62
CA ALA A 132 -15.44 -0.67 -0.31
C ALA A 132 -16.86 -0.40 0.19
N LEU A 133 -17.76 -1.34 -0.03
CA LEU A 133 -19.15 -1.22 0.37
C LEU A 133 -19.45 -2.12 1.56
N LEU A 134 -20.01 -1.54 2.61
CA LEU A 134 -20.60 -2.28 3.72
C LEU A 134 -21.86 -3.04 3.26
N PRO A 135 -22.38 -4.01 4.05
CA PRO A 135 -23.60 -4.76 3.68
C PRO A 135 -24.82 -3.88 3.41
N ASP A 136 -24.92 -2.73 4.05
CA ASP A 136 -26.01 -1.76 3.84
C ASP A 136 -25.80 -0.85 2.61
N GLY A 137 -24.68 -1.03 1.89
CA GLY A 137 -24.31 -0.24 0.72
C GLY A 137 -23.53 1.05 1.04
N THR A 138 -23.24 1.32 2.30
CA THR A 138 -22.44 2.49 2.69
C THR A 138 -21.02 2.37 2.13
N PRO A 139 -20.53 3.36 1.33
CA PRO A 139 -19.16 3.35 0.85
C PRO A 139 -18.19 3.79 1.96
N VAL A 140 -17.07 3.07 2.06
CA VAL A 140 -15.98 3.40 2.98
C VAL A 140 -14.68 3.40 2.19
N ARG A 141 -13.97 4.52 2.20
CA ARG A 141 -12.66 4.63 1.57
C ARG A 141 -11.64 3.83 2.38
N ALA A 142 -10.89 2.99 1.71
CA ALA A 142 -9.94 2.07 2.34
C ALA A 142 -8.69 1.89 1.49
N TRP A 143 -7.58 1.51 2.13
CA TRP A 143 -6.42 1.00 1.43
C TRP A 143 -6.67 -0.42 0.96
N VAL A 144 -6.34 -0.69 -0.29
CA VAL A 144 -6.41 -2.00 -0.91
C VAL A 144 -5.08 -2.30 -1.59
N TYR A 145 -4.56 -3.50 -1.41
CA TYR A 145 -3.39 -3.98 -2.13
C TYR A 145 -3.86 -4.70 -3.41
N LEU A 146 -3.75 -4.01 -4.53
CA LEU A 146 -4.08 -4.55 -5.85
C LEU A 146 -2.82 -5.07 -6.54
N ALA A 147 -2.95 -6.08 -7.39
CA ALA A 147 -1.82 -6.55 -8.19
C ALA A 147 -1.19 -5.39 -8.99
N ALA A 148 0.13 -5.24 -8.92
CA ALA A 148 0.83 -4.22 -9.69
C ALA A 148 0.60 -4.40 -11.20
N THR A 149 0.70 -3.31 -11.96
CA THR A 149 0.24 -3.28 -13.37
C THR A 149 0.81 -4.40 -14.24
N PRO A 150 2.11 -4.76 -14.22
CA PRO A 150 2.60 -5.87 -15.04
C PRO A 150 1.96 -7.21 -14.69
N LEU A 151 1.79 -7.48 -13.40
CA LEU A 151 1.14 -8.69 -12.91
C LEU A 151 -0.35 -8.68 -13.24
N ALA A 152 -1.04 -7.56 -13.01
CA ALA A 152 -2.47 -7.40 -13.34
C ALA A 152 -2.76 -7.69 -14.81
N ARG A 153 -1.94 -7.17 -15.73
CA ARG A 153 -2.07 -7.44 -17.17
C ARG A 153 -1.88 -8.92 -17.52
N ARG A 154 -0.93 -9.58 -16.87
CA ARG A 154 -0.70 -11.02 -17.07
C ARG A 154 -1.88 -11.84 -16.55
N LEU A 155 -2.39 -11.54 -15.37
CA LEU A 155 -3.54 -12.21 -14.78
C LEU A 155 -4.80 -12.03 -15.63
N ALA A 156 -5.06 -10.83 -16.12
CA ALA A 156 -6.20 -10.56 -16.99
C ALA A 156 -6.20 -11.37 -18.30
N ARG A 157 -5.00 -11.70 -18.81
CA ARG A 157 -4.83 -12.48 -20.06
C ARG A 157 -4.87 -13.98 -19.85
N SER A 158 -4.26 -14.48 -18.81
CA SER A 158 -4.00 -15.92 -18.62
C SER A 158 -4.14 -16.39 -17.18
N GLY A 159 -4.58 -15.53 -16.25
CA GLY A 159 -4.80 -15.89 -14.87
C GLY A 159 -6.08 -16.72 -14.69
N ARG A 160 -6.11 -17.48 -13.61
CA ARG A 160 -7.27 -18.24 -13.20
C ARG A 160 -8.11 -17.40 -12.23
N GLN A 161 -9.24 -16.90 -12.71
CA GLN A 161 -10.15 -16.12 -11.88
C GLN A 161 -10.86 -17.02 -10.86
N ILE A 162 -10.97 -16.54 -9.62
CA ILE A 162 -11.74 -17.20 -8.57
C ILE A 162 -13.22 -16.83 -8.76
N PRO A 163 -14.10 -17.81 -9.10
CA PRO A 163 -15.51 -17.54 -9.27
C PRO A 163 -16.13 -16.96 -8.00
N GLY A 164 -17.03 -15.98 -8.17
CA GLY A 164 -17.70 -15.34 -7.03
C GLY A 164 -16.86 -14.32 -6.25
N GLY A 165 -15.55 -14.21 -6.51
CA GLY A 165 -14.69 -13.21 -5.88
C GLY A 165 -14.53 -13.37 -4.37
N ASP A 166 -14.62 -14.59 -3.86
CA ASP A 166 -14.51 -14.87 -2.43
C ASP A 166 -13.43 -15.94 -2.18
N TRP A 167 -12.32 -15.53 -1.57
CA TRP A 167 -11.19 -16.41 -1.26
C TRP A 167 -11.56 -17.58 -0.34
N LEU A 168 -12.46 -17.35 0.62
CA LEU A 168 -12.87 -18.36 1.60
C LEU A 168 -13.85 -19.39 1.03
N ARG A 169 -14.42 -19.16 -0.17
CA ARG A 169 -15.42 -20.01 -0.84
C ARG A 169 -14.97 -20.49 -2.21
N ARG A 170 -13.66 -20.59 -2.42
CA ARG A 170 -13.09 -21.09 -3.68
C ARG A 170 -13.09 -22.62 -3.75
#